data_b81abeb19f1e54d8ca560974318607b8
#
_entry.id   b81abeb19f1e54d8ca560974318607b8
#
_cell.length_a   1.000
_cell.length_b   1.000
_cell.length_c   1.000
_cell.angle_alpha   90.00
_cell.angle_beta   90.00
_cell.angle_gamma   90.00
#
_symmetry.space_group_name_H-M   'P 1'
#
loop_
_entity.id
_entity.type
_entity.pdbx_description
1 polymer ?
#
loop_
_entity_poly.entity_id
_entity_poly.type
_entity_poly.pdbx_seq_one_letter_code
_entity_poly.pdbx_strand_id
1 'polypeptide(L)'
;MIKATDRKLVVGLEIGTAKVAALVGEVLPDGMVNIIGVGSCPSRGMDKGGVNDLESVVKCVQRAIDQAELMADCQISSVYLALSGKHISCQNEIGMVPISEEEVTQEDVENVVHTAKSVRVRDEHRVLHVIPQEYAIDYQEGIKNPVGLSGVRMQAKVHLITCHNDMAKNIVKAVERCGLKVDQLIFAGLASSYSVLTEDERELGVCVVDIGGGTMDIAVYTGGALRHTKVIPYAGNVVTSDIAYAFGTPPSDAEAIKVRHGCALGSIVGKDESVEVPSVGGRPPRSLQRQTLAEVIEPRYTELLNLVNEEILQLQEKLRQQGVKHHLAAGIVLTGGAAQIEGLAACAQRVFHTQVLIGAPLNITGLTDYAQEPYYSTAVGLLHYGKESHLNGEAEVEKRVTASVGSWIKRLNSWLRKEF
;
A
#
# COMPACT_ATOMS: atom_id res chain seq x y z
N MET A 1 -11.61 27.69 21.34
CA MET A 1 -12.08 27.47 19.94
C MET A 1 -10.86 27.61 19.04
N ILE A 2 -10.28 26.48 18.61
CA ILE A 2 -9.23 26.45 17.61
C ILE A 2 -9.93 26.76 16.27
N LYS A 3 -9.45 27.77 15.56
CA LYS A 3 -10.03 28.15 14.26
C LYS A 3 -9.82 26.98 13.29
N ALA A 4 -10.81 26.66 12.48
CA ALA A 4 -10.80 25.55 11.49
C ALA A 4 -9.67 25.64 10.43
N THR A 5 -8.85 26.67 10.49
CA THR A 5 -7.74 26.96 9.56
C THR A 5 -6.40 26.36 9.94
N ASP A 6 -6.28 25.71 11.11
CA ASP A 6 -4.98 25.15 11.58
C ASP A 6 -4.89 23.60 11.59
N ARG A 7 -5.92 22.91 11.08
CA ARG A 7 -5.90 21.45 11.03
C ARG A 7 -5.06 20.96 9.88
N LYS A 8 -4.05 20.15 10.16
CA LYS A 8 -3.25 19.46 9.14
C LYS A 8 -4.01 18.21 8.68
N LEU A 9 -4.79 18.34 7.62
CA LEU A 9 -5.58 17.25 7.09
C LEU A 9 -4.84 16.51 5.96
N VAL A 10 -4.93 15.20 5.98
CA VAL A 10 -4.47 14.29 4.92
C VAL A 10 -5.65 13.44 4.48
N VAL A 11 -5.84 13.28 3.17
CA VAL A 11 -6.92 12.47 2.63
C VAL A 11 -6.36 11.33 1.80
N GLY A 12 -6.72 10.10 2.18
CA GLY A 12 -6.41 8.89 1.44
C GLY A 12 -7.61 8.42 0.63
N LEU A 13 -7.43 8.19 -0.66
CA LEU A 13 -8.44 7.65 -1.55
C LEU A 13 -7.96 6.33 -2.15
N GLU A 14 -8.70 5.27 -1.89
CA GLU A 14 -8.51 3.95 -2.49
C GLU A 14 -9.65 3.67 -3.48
N ILE A 15 -9.32 3.41 -4.73
CA ILE A 15 -10.26 3.00 -5.78
C ILE A 15 -9.95 1.54 -6.12
N GLY A 16 -10.54 0.62 -5.33
CA GLY A 16 -10.35 -0.81 -5.48
C GLY A 16 -11.37 -1.47 -6.40
N THR A 17 -11.16 -2.75 -6.69
CA THR A 17 -12.09 -3.55 -7.52
C THR A 17 -13.41 -3.84 -6.80
N ALA A 18 -13.39 -4.00 -5.48
CA ALA A 18 -14.58 -4.31 -4.68
C ALA A 18 -15.17 -3.08 -3.97
N LYS A 19 -14.32 -2.11 -3.59
CA LYS A 19 -14.73 -0.90 -2.86
C LYS A 19 -14.02 0.34 -3.36
N VAL A 20 -14.65 1.49 -3.15
CA VAL A 20 -13.99 2.80 -3.12
C VAL A 20 -14.06 3.32 -1.68
N ALA A 21 -12.94 3.73 -1.13
CA ALA A 21 -12.85 4.24 0.24
C ALA A 21 -12.07 5.55 0.29
N ALA A 22 -12.63 6.56 0.99
CA ALA A 22 -11.99 7.83 1.27
C ALA A 22 -11.90 8.01 2.78
N LEU A 23 -10.68 8.25 3.30
CA LEU A 23 -10.46 8.54 4.71
C LEU A 23 -9.85 9.92 4.87
N VAL A 24 -10.35 10.66 5.86
CA VAL A 24 -9.80 11.94 6.28
C VAL A 24 -9.12 11.76 7.62
N GLY A 25 -7.83 12.04 7.66
CA GLY A 25 -7.00 11.99 8.85
C GLY A 25 -6.48 13.37 9.23
N GLU A 26 -6.50 13.69 10.51
CA GLU A 26 -5.82 14.84 11.10
C GLU A 26 -4.49 14.39 11.70
N VAL A 27 -3.40 15.02 11.29
CA VAL A 27 -2.07 14.71 11.84
C VAL A 27 -1.91 15.40 13.18
N LEU A 28 -1.76 14.61 14.24
CA LEU A 28 -1.60 15.09 15.60
C LEU A 28 -0.14 15.43 15.91
N PRO A 29 0.14 16.30 16.90
CA PRO A 29 1.50 16.69 17.28
C PRO A 29 2.39 15.54 17.76
N ASP A 30 1.79 14.46 18.28
CA ASP A 30 2.49 13.23 18.71
C ASP A 30 2.81 12.27 17.55
N GLY A 31 2.44 12.65 16.32
CA GLY A 31 2.63 11.84 15.12
C GLY A 31 1.57 10.77 14.89
N MET A 32 0.54 10.67 15.73
CA MET A 32 -0.62 9.83 15.47
C MET A 32 -1.51 10.44 14.38
N VAL A 33 -2.26 9.59 13.69
CA VAL A 33 -3.28 10.03 12.74
C VAL A 33 -4.67 9.84 13.35
N ASN A 34 -5.37 10.93 13.57
CA ASN A 34 -6.74 10.95 14.07
C ASN A 34 -7.72 10.85 12.90
N ILE A 35 -8.41 9.73 12.75
CA ILE A 35 -9.41 9.53 11.70
C ILE A 35 -10.67 10.30 12.07
N ILE A 36 -11.03 11.28 11.26
CA ILE A 36 -12.19 12.17 11.49
C ILE A 36 -13.29 11.99 10.44
N GLY A 37 -13.00 11.34 9.32
CA GLY A 37 -13.99 11.06 8.28
C GLY A 37 -13.70 9.76 7.56
N VAL A 38 -14.76 9.00 7.30
CA VAL A 38 -14.75 7.74 6.55
C VAL A 38 -15.91 7.75 5.56
N GLY A 39 -15.58 7.56 4.29
CA GLY A 39 -16.57 7.37 3.23
C GLY A 39 -16.22 6.09 2.46
N SER A 40 -17.22 5.23 2.23
CA SER A 40 -17.01 3.99 1.51
C SER A 40 -18.25 3.56 0.74
N CYS A 41 -18.05 3.03 -0.46
CA CYS A 41 -19.13 2.45 -1.24
C CYS A 41 -18.62 1.25 -2.06
N PRO A 42 -19.52 0.32 -2.44
CA PRO A 42 -19.19 -0.74 -3.38
C PRO A 42 -18.67 -0.16 -4.70
N SER A 43 -17.55 -0.67 -5.18
CA SER A 43 -16.94 -0.22 -6.44
C SER A 43 -17.71 -0.75 -7.65
N ARG A 44 -17.77 0.08 -8.69
CA ARG A 44 -18.26 -0.28 -10.02
C ARG A 44 -17.35 0.33 -11.06
N GLY A 45 -17.14 -0.41 -12.16
CA GLY A 45 -16.31 0.06 -13.27
C GLY A 45 -14.81 -0.18 -13.09
N MET A 46 -14.42 -0.97 -12.07
CA MET A 46 -13.05 -1.43 -11.87
C MET A 46 -12.93 -2.93 -12.12
N ASP A 47 -11.85 -3.35 -12.76
CA ASP A 47 -11.49 -4.76 -12.90
C ASP A 47 -9.99 -4.94 -12.70
N LYS A 48 -9.59 -5.83 -11.77
CA LYS A 48 -8.18 -6.19 -11.48
C LYS A 48 -7.25 -4.97 -11.37
N GLY A 49 -7.72 -3.92 -10.68
CA GLY A 49 -7.01 -2.67 -10.49
C GLY A 49 -7.04 -1.70 -11.68
N GLY A 50 -7.70 -2.03 -12.78
CA GLY A 50 -7.88 -1.17 -13.95
C GLY A 50 -9.27 -0.55 -14.05
N VAL A 51 -9.36 0.67 -14.61
CA VAL A 51 -10.63 1.33 -14.92
C VAL A 51 -11.23 0.69 -16.17
N ASN A 52 -12.43 0.12 -16.03
CA ASN A 52 -13.21 -0.50 -17.11
C ASN A 52 -14.38 0.38 -17.56
N ASP A 53 -15.02 1.06 -16.61
CA ASP A 53 -16.07 2.06 -16.86
C ASP A 53 -15.80 3.32 -16.03
N LEU A 54 -15.31 4.36 -16.70
CA LEU A 54 -14.89 5.61 -16.06
C LEU A 54 -16.05 6.33 -15.36
N GLU A 55 -17.23 6.36 -15.97
CA GLU A 55 -18.39 7.07 -15.41
C GLU A 55 -18.91 6.40 -14.12
N SER A 56 -18.88 5.08 -14.08
CA SER A 56 -19.23 4.32 -12.86
C SER A 56 -18.21 4.56 -11.75
N VAL A 57 -16.90 4.60 -12.07
CA VAL A 57 -15.84 4.91 -11.09
C VAL A 57 -16.02 6.31 -10.53
N VAL A 58 -16.24 7.33 -11.38
CA VAL A 58 -16.47 8.73 -10.96
C VAL A 58 -17.62 8.81 -9.94
N LYS A 59 -18.77 8.15 -10.22
CA LYS A 59 -19.90 8.12 -9.29
C LYS A 59 -19.55 7.47 -7.94
N CYS A 60 -18.75 6.41 -7.95
CA CYS A 60 -18.31 5.77 -6.71
C CYS A 60 -17.35 6.67 -5.91
N VAL A 61 -16.40 7.32 -6.59
CA VAL A 61 -15.48 8.29 -5.97
C VAL A 61 -16.27 9.43 -5.32
N GLN A 62 -17.21 10.05 -6.08
CA GLN A 62 -17.99 11.14 -5.55
C GLN A 62 -18.76 10.75 -4.28
N ARG A 63 -19.40 9.57 -4.27
CA ARG A 63 -20.12 9.08 -3.08
C ARG A 63 -19.21 8.88 -1.88
N ALA A 64 -18.04 8.30 -2.08
CA ALA A 64 -17.10 8.08 -0.98
C ALA A 64 -16.56 9.41 -0.43
N ILE A 65 -16.28 10.38 -1.30
CA ILE A 65 -15.83 11.72 -0.91
C ILE A 65 -16.94 12.46 -0.16
N ASP A 66 -18.17 12.52 -0.71
CA ASP A 66 -19.30 13.19 -0.06
C ASP A 66 -19.57 12.66 1.37
N GLN A 67 -19.46 11.33 1.56
CA GLN A 67 -19.61 10.72 2.89
C GLN A 67 -18.48 11.11 3.84
N ALA A 68 -17.23 11.10 3.35
CA ALA A 68 -16.07 11.45 4.16
C ALA A 68 -16.10 12.93 4.56
N GLU A 69 -16.47 13.84 3.65
CA GLU A 69 -16.65 15.27 3.90
C GLU A 69 -17.73 15.54 4.95
N LEU A 70 -18.89 14.87 4.80
CA LEU A 70 -20.00 15.02 5.73
C LEU A 70 -19.62 14.58 7.15
N MET A 71 -18.85 13.47 7.26
CA MET A 71 -18.43 12.95 8.57
C MET A 71 -17.33 13.79 9.20
N ALA A 72 -16.38 14.29 8.39
CA ALA A 72 -15.24 15.08 8.85
C ALA A 72 -15.57 16.58 9.07
N ASP A 73 -16.75 17.03 8.62
CA ASP A 73 -17.13 18.45 8.57
C ASP A 73 -16.05 19.31 7.90
N CYS A 74 -15.60 18.88 6.72
CA CYS A 74 -14.59 19.57 5.94
C CYS A 74 -14.87 19.45 4.43
N GLN A 75 -14.16 20.24 3.62
CA GLN A 75 -14.16 20.13 2.18
C GLN A 75 -12.82 19.55 1.71
N ILE A 76 -12.89 18.51 0.88
CA ILE A 76 -11.72 17.82 0.34
C ILE A 76 -11.36 18.45 -1.00
N SER A 77 -10.12 18.89 -1.16
CA SER A 77 -9.60 19.49 -2.40
C SER A 77 -8.54 18.62 -3.08
N SER A 78 -7.81 17.82 -2.29
CA SER A 78 -6.76 16.94 -2.81
C SER A 78 -6.69 15.62 -2.04
N VAL A 79 -6.11 14.61 -2.69
CA VAL A 79 -6.02 13.25 -2.15
C VAL A 79 -4.68 12.58 -2.48
N TYR A 80 -4.22 11.71 -1.58
CA TYR A 80 -3.26 10.67 -1.89
C TYR A 80 -4.02 9.47 -2.45
N LEU A 81 -3.63 8.98 -3.63
CA LEU A 81 -4.40 7.99 -4.39
C LEU A 81 -3.65 6.67 -4.49
N ALA A 82 -4.27 5.58 -4.06
CA ALA A 82 -3.74 4.24 -4.23
C ALA A 82 -3.81 3.76 -5.67
N LEU A 83 -2.77 3.04 -6.12
CA LEU A 83 -2.70 2.40 -7.41
C LEU A 83 -2.28 0.94 -7.25
N SER A 84 -3.07 0.01 -7.82
CA SER A 84 -2.76 -1.41 -7.94
C SER A 84 -3.11 -1.92 -9.34
N GLY A 85 -2.63 -3.09 -9.70
CA GLY A 85 -2.98 -3.77 -10.95
C GLY A 85 -1.76 -4.40 -11.63
N LYS A 86 -2.03 -5.29 -12.60
CA LYS A 86 -0.99 -6.04 -13.35
C LYS A 86 -0.02 -5.16 -14.15
N HIS A 87 -0.31 -3.88 -14.30
CA HIS A 87 0.49 -2.89 -14.99
C HIS A 87 1.60 -2.29 -14.11
N ILE A 88 1.66 -2.66 -12.83
CA ILE A 88 2.74 -2.30 -11.91
C ILE A 88 3.86 -3.32 -12.04
N SER A 89 5.07 -2.80 -12.14
CA SER A 89 6.30 -3.59 -12.22
C SER A 89 7.34 -3.02 -11.24
N CYS A 90 8.25 -3.85 -10.82
CA CYS A 90 9.35 -3.40 -9.98
C CYS A 90 10.70 -3.93 -10.48
N GLN A 91 11.76 -3.23 -10.12
CA GLN A 91 13.14 -3.65 -10.33
C GLN A 91 14.06 -3.00 -9.29
N ASN A 92 15.17 -3.67 -8.99
CA ASN A 92 16.20 -3.11 -8.11
C ASN A 92 17.34 -2.59 -8.95
N GLU A 93 17.78 -1.35 -8.67
CA GLU A 93 18.83 -0.68 -9.42
C GLU A 93 19.92 -0.13 -8.49
N ILE A 94 21.09 0.12 -9.07
CA ILE A 94 22.25 0.66 -8.36
C ILE A 94 22.66 1.96 -9.03
N GLY A 95 22.67 3.05 -8.25
CA GLY A 95 23.31 4.30 -8.63
C GLY A 95 24.69 4.41 -8.02
N MET A 96 25.57 5.17 -8.66
CA MET A 96 26.91 5.42 -8.18
C MET A 96 27.34 6.86 -8.51
N VAL A 97 27.91 7.54 -7.52
CA VAL A 97 28.45 8.90 -7.66
C VAL A 97 29.79 9.02 -6.91
N PRO A 98 30.72 9.88 -7.33
CA PRO A 98 31.82 10.29 -6.49
C PRO A 98 31.30 11.13 -5.33
N ILE A 99 31.97 11.09 -4.18
CA ILE A 99 31.72 11.98 -3.05
C ILE A 99 32.42 13.30 -3.34
N SER A 100 31.70 14.40 -3.30
CA SER A 100 32.19 15.71 -3.77
C SER A 100 33.14 16.39 -2.79
N GLU A 101 32.95 16.10 -1.49
CA GLU A 101 33.77 16.64 -0.39
C GLU A 101 34.45 15.48 0.35
N GLU A 102 35.06 15.73 1.52
CA GLU A 102 35.69 14.67 2.33
C GLU A 102 34.66 13.75 3.00
N GLU A 103 33.42 14.23 3.17
CA GLU A 103 32.30 13.54 3.82
C GLU A 103 31.06 13.57 2.94
N VAL A 104 30.24 12.52 3.02
CA VAL A 104 28.98 12.42 2.30
C VAL A 104 28.02 13.52 2.74
N THR A 105 27.53 14.28 1.80
CA THR A 105 26.51 15.32 2.00
C THR A 105 25.11 14.79 1.66
N GLN A 106 24.07 15.55 2.04
CA GLN A 106 22.69 15.28 1.64
C GLN A 106 22.54 15.36 0.10
N GLU A 107 23.28 16.27 -0.56
CA GLU A 107 23.30 16.43 -2.00
C GLU A 107 23.87 15.19 -2.71
N ASP A 108 24.91 14.56 -2.16
CA ASP A 108 25.45 13.31 -2.69
C ASP A 108 24.43 12.19 -2.60
N VAL A 109 23.64 12.11 -1.50
CA VAL A 109 22.55 11.15 -1.34
C VAL A 109 21.47 11.36 -2.40
N GLU A 110 21.05 12.59 -2.64
CA GLU A 110 20.06 12.93 -3.66
C GLU A 110 20.59 12.60 -5.06
N ASN A 111 21.84 12.89 -5.36
CA ASN A 111 22.51 12.64 -6.63
C ASN A 111 22.64 11.13 -6.92
N VAL A 112 23.01 10.32 -5.93
CA VAL A 112 23.15 8.88 -6.12
C VAL A 112 21.80 8.20 -6.35
N VAL A 113 20.76 8.63 -5.64
CA VAL A 113 19.38 8.16 -5.85
C VAL A 113 18.87 8.60 -7.22
N HIS A 114 19.13 9.83 -7.63
CA HIS A 114 18.78 10.32 -8.98
C HIS A 114 19.50 9.54 -10.07
N THR A 115 20.77 9.19 -9.87
CA THR A 115 21.53 8.35 -10.80
C THR A 115 20.92 6.95 -10.91
N ALA A 116 20.54 6.33 -9.79
CA ALA A 116 19.84 5.06 -9.78
C ALA A 116 18.47 5.11 -10.49
N LYS A 117 17.75 6.23 -10.39
CA LYS A 117 16.46 6.47 -11.07
C LYS A 117 16.63 6.63 -12.59
N SER A 118 17.80 7.08 -13.06
CA SER A 118 18.04 7.42 -14.48
C SER A 118 18.17 6.19 -15.40
N VAL A 119 17.89 4.99 -14.89
CA VAL A 119 17.82 3.76 -15.66
C VAL A 119 16.66 3.83 -16.65
N ARG A 120 16.87 3.25 -17.83
CA ARG A 120 15.86 3.19 -18.88
C ARG A 120 14.65 2.37 -18.41
N VAL A 121 13.58 3.07 -18.10
CA VAL A 121 12.26 2.48 -17.85
C VAL A 121 11.67 2.07 -19.21
N ARG A 122 10.84 1.02 -19.25
CA ARG A 122 10.14 0.60 -20.46
C ARG A 122 9.36 1.78 -21.05
N ASP A 123 9.33 1.86 -22.38
CA ASP A 123 8.47 2.81 -23.07
C ASP A 123 7.03 2.65 -22.57
N GLU A 124 6.29 3.74 -22.44
CA GLU A 124 4.92 3.78 -21.88
C GLU A 124 4.82 3.57 -20.34
N HIS A 125 5.92 3.37 -19.62
CA HIS A 125 5.94 3.32 -18.16
C HIS A 125 6.54 4.57 -17.56
N ARG A 126 6.12 4.89 -16.35
CA ARG A 126 6.73 5.92 -15.49
C ARG A 126 7.13 5.36 -14.14
N VAL A 127 8.13 5.99 -13.54
CA VAL A 127 8.51 5.68 -12.16
C VAL A 127 7.44 6.22 -11.22
N LEU A 128 6.91 5.34 -10.36
CA LEU A 128 5.95 5.66 -9.32
C LEU A 128 6.68 5.94 -7.99
N HIS A 129 7.61 5.05 -7.62
CA HIS A 129 8.43 5.19 -6.42
C HIS A 129 9.90 4.85 -6.70
N VAL A 130 10.79 5.56 -5.97
CA VAL A 130 12.22 5.24 -5.85
C VAL A 130 12.50 5.11 -4.37
N ILE A 131 12.74 3.89 -3.90
CA ILE A 131 12.88 3.60 -2.47
C ILE A 131 14.30 3.11 -2.20
N PRO A 132 15.14 3.90 -1.50
CA PRO A 132 16.46 3.45 -1.10
C PRO A 132 16.38 2.20 -0.22
N GLN A 133 17.25 1.23 -0.47
CA GLN A 133 17.35 0.00 0.30
C GLN A 133 18.55 0.04 1.24
N GLU A 134 19.72 0.37 0.71
CA GLU A 134 20.97 0.48 1.44
C GLU A 134 21.99 1.28 0.61
N TYR A 135 22.98 1.80 1.29
CA TYR A 135 24.10 2.52 0.69
C TYR A 135 25.40 1.76 0.91
N ALA A 136 26.38 2.03 0.05
CA ALA A 136 27.75 1.58 0.21
C ALA A 136 28.71 2.77 -0.03
N ILE A 137 29.76 2.85 0.78
CA ILE A 137 30.85 3.83 0.63
C ILE A 137 32.14 3.04 0.45
N ASP A 138 32.78 3.21 -0.69
CA ASP A 138 33.94 2.45 -1.13
C ASP A 138 33.75 0.92 -1.02
N TYR A 139 34.24 0.28 0.04
CA TYR A 139 34.12 -1.16 0.29
C TYR A 139 33.14 -1.50 1.43
N GLN A 140 32.59 -0.49 2.10
CA GLN A 140 31.66 -0.69 3.22
C GLN A 140 30.22 -0.73 2.69
N GLU A 141 29.57 -1.88 2.77
CA GLU A 141 28.19 -2.11 2.37
C GLU A 141 27.21 -2.06 3.56
N GLY A 142 25.89 -2.04 3.28
CA GLY A 142 24.82 -2.15 4.28
C GLY A 142 24.61 -0.89 5.13
N ILE A 143 25.06 0.27 4.65
CA ILE A 143 24.91 1.54 5.34
C ILE A 143 23.45 2.02 5.19
N LYS A 144 22.78 2.33 6.31
CA LYS A 144 21.41 2.88 6.32
C LYS A 144 21.39 4.39 6.17
N ASN A 145 22.28 5.10 6.87
CA ASN A 145 22.43 6.55 6.77
C ASN A 145 23.89 6.90 6.44
N PRO A 146 24.17 7.33 5.20
CA PRO A 146 25.53 7.60 4.76
C PRO A 146 26.03 9.02 5.10
N VAL A 147 25.14 9.97 5.43
CA VAL A 147 25.50 11.38 5.65
C VAL A 147 26.53 11.55 6.75
N GLY A 148 27.60 12.29 6.49
CA GLY A 148 28.72 12.55 7.41
C GLY A 148 29.78 11.44 7.44
N LEU A 149 29.64 10.36 6.66
CA LEU A 149 30.68 9.35 6.53
C LEU A 149 31.71 9.75 5.45
N SER A 150 32.99 9.47 5.72
CA SER A 150 34.07 9.77 4.79
C SER A 150 34.25 8.67 3.74
N GLY A 151 34.61 9.07 2.53
CA GLY A 151 34.88 8.13 1.44
C GLY A 151 35.11 8.84 0.10
N VAL A 152 35.39 8.10 -0.95
CA VAL A 152 35.66 8.62 -2.29
C VAL A 152 34.46 8.39 -3.22
N ARG A 153 33.76 7.26 -3.03
CA ARG A 153 32.67 6.81 -3.91
C ARG A 153 31.53 6.28 -3.11
N MET A 154 30.32 6.70 -3.47
CA MET A 154 29.07 6.25 -2.87
C MET A 154 28.22 5.50 -3.88
N GLN A 155 27.56 4.44 -3.41
CA GLN A 155 26.54 3.70 -4.15
C GLN A 155 25.22 3.70 -3.36
N ALA A 156 24.11 3.68 -4.08
CA ALA A 156 22.79 3.42 -3.50
C ALA A 156 22.13 2.27 -4.24
N LYS A 157 21.67 1.26 -3.51
CA LYS A 157 20.74 0.25 -4.03
C LYS A 157 19.33 0.78 -3.79
N VAL A 158 18.50 0.80 -4.84
CA VAL A 158 17.13 1.32 -4.77
C VAL A 158 16.14 0.30 -5.33
N HIS A 159 14.94 0.28 -4.75
CA HIS A 159 13.77 -0.41 -5.31
C HIS A 159 12.94 0.58 -6.12
N LEU A 160 12.82 0.33 -7.42
CA LEU A 160 12.00 1.12 -8.33
C LEU A 160 10.66 0.44 -8.54
N ILE A 161 9.58 1.18 -8.33
CA ILE A 161 8.23 0.75 -8.69
C ILE A 161 7.77 1.61 -9.85
N THR A 162 7.34 0.96 -10.93
CA THR A 162 6.89 1.61 -12.17
C THR A 162 5.46 1.22 -12.50
N CYS A 163 4.75 2.06 -13.24
CA CYS A 163 3.41 1.76 -13.72
C CYS A 163 3.22 2.22 -15.16
N HIS A 164 2.28 1.58 -15.88
CA HIS A 164 1.90 2.00 -17.22
C HIS A 164 1.20 3.36 -17.20
N ASN A 165 1.62 4.27 -18.07
CA ASN A 165 1.16 5.66 -18.08
C ASN A 165 -0.36 5.79 -18.24
N ASP A 166 -0.97 5.07 -19.19
CA ASP A 166 -2.38 5.25 -19.49
C ASP A 166 -3.28 4.67 -18.39
N MET A 167 -2.85 3.57 -17.74
CA MET A 167 -3.58 3.01 -16.61
C MET A 167 -3.61 4.00 -15.45
N ALA A 168 -2.45 4.60 -15.14
CA ALA A 168 -2.36 5.64 -14.11
C ALA A 168 -3.16 6.90 -14.49
N LYS A 169 -3.12 7.35 -15.76
CA LYS A 169 -3.92 8.50 -16.24
C LYS A 169 -5.41 8.27 -16.10
N ASN A 170 -5.91 7.06 -16.38
CA ASN A 170 -7.34 6.75 -16.32
C ASN A 170 -7.87 6.86 -14.88
N ILE A 171 -7.13 6.37 -13.90
CA ILE A 171 -7.55 6.46 -12.49
C ILE A 171 -7.46 7.91 -11.97
N VAL A 172 -6.41 8.66 -12.33
CA VAL A 172 -6.27 10.09 -12.01
C VAL A 172 -7.42 10.88 -12.62
N LYS A 173 -7.76 10.64 -13.89
CA LYS A 173 -8.88 11.30 -14.56
C LYS A 173 -10.23 11.06 -13.86
N ALA A 174 -10.44 9.89 -13.26
CA ALA A 174 -11.65 9.64 -12.47
C ALA A 174 -11.74 10.58 -11.27
N VAL A 175 -10.62 10.81 -10.59
CA VAL A 175 -10.53 11.71 -9.42
C VAL A 175 -10.66 13.18 -9.83
N GLU A 176 -9.97 13.60 -10.88
CA GLU A 176 -10.03 14.97 -11.41
C GLU A 176 -11.44 15.36 -11.88
N ARG A 177 -12.22 14.42 -12.41
CA ARG A 177 -13.62 14.65 -12.77
C ARG A 177 -14.55 14.91 -11.58
N CYS A 178 -14.12 14.52 -10.38
CA CYS A 178 -14.79 14.88 -9.13
C CYS A 178 -14.35 16.25 -8.59
N GLY A 179 -13.54 17.01 -9.33
CA GLY A 179 -13.02 18.31 -8.90
C GLY A 179 -11.85 18.21 -7.90
N LEU A 180 -11.26 17.03 -7.75
CA LEU A 180 -10.18 16.77 -6.80
C LEU A 180 -8.81 16.77 -7.48
N LYS A 181 -7.79 17.22 -6.77
CA LYS A 181 -6.39 17.11 -7.18
C LYS A 181 -5.80 15.81 -6.60
N VAL A 182 -5.00 15.11 -7.39
CA VAL A 182 -4.17 14.00 -6.90
C VAL A 182 -2.80 14.56 -6.52
N ASP A 183 -2.48 14.56 -5.22
CA ASP A 183 -1.19 15.04 -4.72
C ASP A 183 -0.09 14.03 -5.05
N GLN A 184 -0.35 12.75 -4.84
CA GLN A 184 0.57 11.69 -5.21
C GLN A 184 -0.15 10.37 -5.49
N LEU A 185 0.38 9.58 -6.44
CA LEU A 185 0.02 8.19 -6.66
C LEU A 185 0.93 7.28 -5.84
N ILE A 186 0.34 6.34 -5.11
CA ILE A 186 1.06 5.44 -4.22
C ILE A 186 0.68 3.99 -4.56
N PHE A 187 1.68 3.12 -4.66
CA PHE A 187 1.44 1.69 -4.81
C PHE A 187 0.66 1.14 -3.61
N ALA A 188 -0.44 0.42 -3.84
CA ALA A 188 -1.35 -0.05 -2.79
C ALA A 188 -0.63 -0.95 -1.76
N GLY A 189 0.19 -1.90 -2.21
CA GLY A 189 0.96 -2.77 -1.31
C GLY A 189 1.98 -2.02 -0.44
N LEU A 190 2.54 -0.90 -0.94
CA LEU A 190 3.37 -0.02 -0.13
C LEU A 190 2.52 0.70 0.93
N ALA A 191 1.38 1.27 0.53
CA ALA A 191 0.47 1.93 1.46
C ALA A 191 0.01 0.96 2.56
N SER A 192 -0.49 -0.23 2.22
CA SER A 192 -0.92 -1.24 3.20
C SER A 192 0.21 -1.60 4.16
N SER A 193 1.46 -1.71 3.69
CA SER A 193 2.60 -1.99 4.54
C SER A 193 2.87 -0.89 5.57
N TYR A 194 2.60 0.37 5.25
CA TYR A 194 2.73 1.49 6.20
C TYR A 194 1.70 1.43 7.33
N SER A 195 0.53 0.86 7.06
CA SER A 195 -0.53 0.79 8.05
C SER A 195 -0.46 -0.42 8.96
N VAL A 196 0.04 -1.57 8.48
CA VAL A 196 -0.08 -2.85 9.22
C VAL A 196 1.23 -3.40 9.76
N LEU A 197 2.39 -2.85 9.38
CA LEU A 197 3.70 -3.34 9.80
C LEU A 197 4.37 -2.40 10.80
N THR A 198 4.99 -3.00 11.82
CA THR A 198 5.92 -2.33 12.73
C THR A 198 7.33 -2.23 12.12
N GLU A 199 8.17 -1.36 12.68
CA GLU A 199 9.58 -1.27 12.27
C GLU A 199 10.35 -2.55 12.60
N ASP A 200 10.07 -3.18 13.73
CA ASP A 200 10.71 -4.43 14.15
C ASP A 200 10.41 -5.57 13.17
N GLU A 201 9.15 -5.68 12.69
CA GLU A 201 8.78 -6.68 11.68
C GLU A 201 9.55 -6.46 10.36
N ARG A 202 9.68 -5.21 9.93
CA ARG A 202 10.47 -4.87 8.72
C ARG A 202 11.94 -5.20 8.90
N GLU A 203 12.52 -4.96 10.07
CA GLU A 203 13.93 -5.28 10.37
C GLU A 203 14.16 -6.80 10.42
N LEU A 204 13.29 -7.54 11.09
CA LEU A 204 13.38 -8.99 11.22
C LEU A 204 13.11 -9.74 9.91
N GLY A 205 12.37 -9.13 9.01
CA GLY A 205 11.95 -9.70 7.73
C GLY A 205 10.50 -10.18 7.77
N VAL A 206 9.68 -9.59 6.91
CA VAL A 206 8.23 -9.82 6.81
C VAL A 206 7.77 -9.71 5.37
N CYS A 207 6.75 -10.48 5.01
CA CYS A 207 5.99 -10.30 3.78
C CYS A 207 4.59 -9.83 4.15
N VAL A 208 4.16 -8.68 3.62
CA VAL A 208 2.76 -8.27 3.68
C VAL A 208 2.08 -8.62 2.36
N VAL A 209 0.84 -9.13 2.47
CA VAL A 209 -0.03 -9.45 1.33
C VAL A 209 -1.38 -8.80 1.57
N ASP A 210 -1.70 -7.78 0.81
CA ASP A 210 -3.02 -7.16 0.79
C ASP A 210 -3.92 -7.90 -0.19
N ILE A 211 -4.90 -8.64 0.33
CA ILE A 211 -5.84 -9.45 -0.46
C ILE A 211 -7.11 -8.64 -0.68
N GLY A 212 -7.18 -7.97 -1.82
CA GLY A 212 -8.35 -7.20 -2.24
C GLY A 212 -9.43 -8.04 -2.93
N GLY A 213 -10.32 -7.37 -3.67
CA GLY A 213 -11.29 -8.05 -4.53
C GLY A 213 -10.67 -8.59 -5.81
N GLY A 214 -9.86 -7.80 -6.51
CA GLY A 214 -9.31 -8.14 -7.82
C GLY A 214 -7.81 -8.37 -7.87
N THR A 215 -7.06 -7.93 -6.87
CA THR A 215 -5.60 -8.00 -6.81
C THR A 215 -5.13 -8.44 -5.43
N MET A 216 -3.99 -9.12 -5.39
CA MET A 216 -3.16 -9.29 -4.20
C MET A 216 -1.89 -8.46 -4.39
N ASP A 217 -1.65 -7.52 -3.48
CA ASP A 217 -0.50 -6.64 -3.49
C ASP A 217 0.51 -7.11 -2.45
N ILE A 218 1.73 -7.40 -2.88
CA ILE A 218 2.80 -7.99 -2.07
C ILE A 218 3.89 -6.96 -1.85
N ALA A 219 4.37 -6.84 -0.62
CA ALA A 219 5.59 -6.11 -0.28
C ALA A 219 6.43 -6.92 0.71
N VAL A 220 7.71 -7.10 0.40
CA VAL A 220 8.64 -7.91 1.21
C VAL A 220 9.76 -7.04 1.74
N TYR A 221 9.94 -7.08 3.05
CA TYR A 221 10.98 -6.34 3.78
C TYR A 221 11.99 -7.32 4.40
N THR A 222 13.27 -6.97 4.37
CA THR A 222 14.31 -7.60 5.17
C THR A 222 15.39 -6.59 5.56
N GLY A 223 15.80 -6.60 6.84
CA GLY A 223 16.79 -5.64 7.34
C GLY A 223 16.29 -4.18 7.28
N GLY A 224 14.99 -3.97 7.44
CA GLY A 224 14.33 -2.67 7.36
C GLY A 224 14.10 -2.13 5.94
N ALA A 225 14.63 -2.80 4.91
CA ALA A 225 14.54 -2.34 3.52
C ALA A 225 13.47 -3.09 2.72
N LEU A 226 12.72 -2.37 1.89
CA LEU A 226 11.80 -2.96 0.92
C LEU A 226 12.60 -3.65 -0.20
N ARG A 227 12.54 -4.98 -0.26
CA ARG A 227 13.33 -5.78 -1.20
C ARG A 227 12.58 -6.13 -2.49
N HIS A 228 11.27 -6.28 -2.38
CA HIS A 228 10.44 -6.71 -3.50
C HIS A 228 9.01 -6.25 -3.35
N THR A 229 8.37 -5.97 -4.50
CA THR A 229 6.92 -5.74 -4.59
C THR A 229 6.36 -6.50 -5.78
N LYS A 230 5.13 -6.97 -5.67
CA LYS A 230 4.45 -7.70 -6.75
C LYS A 230 2.95 -7.47 -6.67
N VAL A 231 2.30 -7.49 -7.82
CA VAL A 231 0.84 -7.55 -7.93
C VAL A 231 0.44 -8.85 -8.61
N ILE A 232 -0.41 -9.62 -7.97
CA ILE A 232 -1.06 -10.80 -8.54
C ILE A 232 -2.50 -10.41 -8.90
N PRO A 233 -2.93 -10.50 -10.18
CA PRO A 233 -4.23 -10.01 -10.64
C PRO A 233 -5.37 -11.02 -10.41
N TYR A 234 -5.35 -11.67 -9.27
CA TYR A 234 -6.35 -12.62 -8.76
C TYR A 234 -6.48 -12.43 -7.26
N ALA A 235 -7.71 -12.39 -6.74
CA ALA A 235 -7.98 -12.23 -5.31
C ALA A 235 -9.43 -12.66 -4.97
N GLY A 236 -10.10 -12.02 -4.01
CA GLY A 236 -11.40 -12.44 -3.49
C GLY A 236 -12.51 -12.68 -4.53
N ASN A 237 -12.49 -11.97 -5.67
CA ASN A 237 -13.52 -12.08 -6.70
C ASN A 237 -13.50 -13.44 -7.43
N VAL A 238 -12.35 -14.11 -7.54
CA VAL A 238 -12.32 -15.46 -8.14
C VAL A 238 -13.00 -16.47 -7.22
N VAL A 239 -12.87 -16.31 -5.90
CA VAL A 239 -13.60 -17.13 -4.91
C VAL A 239 -15.11 -16.91 -5.05
N THR A 240 -15.55 -15.66 -5.19
CA THR A 240 -16.96 -15.32 -5.43
C THR A 240 -17.48 -15.97 -6.69
N SER A 241 -16.68 -15.94 -7.77
CA SER A 241 -17.04 -16.57 -9.04
C SER A 241 -17.16 -18.09 -8.92
N ASP A 242 -16.27 -18.73 -8.15
CA ASP A 242 -16.33 -20.18 -7.91
C ASP A 242 -17.62 -20.57 -7.16
N ILE A 243 -17.98 -19.79 -6.13
CA ILE A 243 -19.24 -19.97 -5.38
C ILE A 243 -20.45 -19.79 -6.30
N ALA A 244 -20.47 -18.72 -7.10
CA ALA A 244 -21.55 -18.44 -8.03
C ALA A 244 -21.75 -19.58 -9.03
N TYR A 245 -20.65 -20.09 -9.57
CA TYR A 245 -20.65 -21.20 -10.54
C TYR A 245 -21.04 -22.53 -9.89
N ALA A 246 -20.42 -22.88 -8.77
CA ALA A 246 -20.64 -24.16 -8.09
C ALA A 246 -22.09 -24.32 -7.62
N PHE A 247 -22.72 -23.25 -7.17
CA PHE A 247 -24.06 -23.29 -6.59
C PHE A 247 -25.14 -22.69 -7.49
N GLY A 248 -24.80 -22.16 -8.67
CA GLY A 248 -25.77 -21.52 -9.56
C GLY A 248 -26.49 -20.36 -8.87
N THR A 249 -25.77 -19.52 -8.14
CA THR A 249 -26.30 -18.36 -7.41
C THR A 249 -25.83 -17.05 -8.08
N PRO A 250 -26.61 -15.96 -8.01
CA PRO A 250 -26.17 -14.68 -8.55
C PRO A 250 -24.84 -14.23 -7.91
N PRO A 251 -23.94 -13.56 -8.64
CA PRO A 251 -22.64 -13.11 -8.11
C PRO A 251 -22.74 -12.22 -6.88
N SER A 252 -23.77 -11.37 -6.79
CA SER A 252 -24.02 -10.55 -5.60
C SER A 252 -24.34 -11.36 -4.36
N ASP A 253 -25.14 -12.44 -4.54
CA ASP A 253 -25.49 -13.33 -3.44
C ASP A 253 -24.30 -14.24 -3.08
N ALA A 254 -23.52 -14.69 -4.07
CA ALA A 254 -22.26 -15.41 -3.85
C ALA A 254 -21.29 -14.61 -3.00
N GLU A 255 -21.14 -13.32 -3.27
CA GLU A 255 -20.31 -12.40 -2.46
C GLU A 255 -20.86 -12.28 -1.03
N ALA A 256 -22.16 -12.07 -0.88
CA ALA A 256 -22.79 -11.97 0.43
C ALA A 256 -22.62 -13.26 1.26
N ILE A 257 -22.75 -14.43 0.61
CA ILE A 257 -22.54 -15.74 1.23
C ILE A 257 -21.08 -15.92 1.62
N LYS A 258 -20.13 -15.57 0.74
CA LYS A 258 -18.69 -15.63 1.03
C LYS A 258 -18.35 -14.81 2.26
N VAL A 259 -18.81 -13.56 2.34
CA VAL A 259 -18.51 -12.64 3.44
C VAL A 259 -19.13 -13.10 4.76
N ARG A 260 -20.36 -13.64 4.73
CA ARG A 260 -21.09 -14.00 5.97
C ARG A 260 -20.79 -15.40 6.47
N HIS A 261 -20.58 -16.35 5.57
CA HIS A 261 -20.56 -17.78 5.87
C HIS A 261 -19.32 -18.49 5.33
N GLY A 262 -18.48 -17.78 4.55
CA GLY A 262 -17.28 -18.37 3.96
C GLY A 262 -16.27 -18.81 5.03
N CYS A 263 -15.58 -19.92 4.73
CA CYS A 263 -14.47 -20.40 5.53
C CYS A 263 -13.39 -20.95 4.61
N ALA A 264 -12.15 -20.47 4.81
CA ALA A 264 -10.98 -20.89 4.03
C ALA A 264 -10.33 -22.18 4.56
N LEU A 265 -10.93 -22.81 5.59
CA LEU A 265 -10.45 -24.04 6.21
C LEU A 265 -11.62 -24.93 6.63
N GLY A 266 -12.01 -25.87 5.78
CA GLY A 266 -13.18 -26.72 6.00
C GLY A 266 -13.13 -27.55 7.28
N SER A 267 -11.94 -27.88 7.79
CA SER A 267 -11.80 -28.69 9.01
C SER A 267 -12.28 -28.00 10.30
N ILE A 268 -12.51 -26.69 10.30
CA ILE A 268 -13.02 -25.95 11.48
C ILE A 268 -14.53 -25.71 11.40
N VAL A 269 -15.17 -26.00 10.27
CA VAL A 269 -16.62 -25.82 10.08
C VAL A 269 -17.41 -26.88 10.83
N GLY A 270 -18.44 -26.46 11.56
CA GLY A 270 -19.33 -27.36 12.29
C GLY A 270 -20.19 -28.24 11.32
N LYS A 271 -20.40 -29.50 11.69
CA LYS A 271 -21.12 -30.45 10.83
C LYS A 271 -22.61 -30.12 10.63
N ASP A 272 -23.21 -29.42 11.57
CA ASP A 272 -24.63 -29.09 11.58
C ASP A 272 -24.95 -27.68 11.06
N GLU A 273 -23.92 -26.94 10.62
CA GLU A 273 -24.10 -25.59 10.10
C GLU A 273 -24.62 -25.61 8.67
N SER A 274 -25.71 -24.88 8.40
CA SER A 274 -26.32 -24.75 7.08
C SER A 274 -26.39 -23.29 6.63
N VAL A 275 -26.35 -23.10 5.31
CA VAL A 275 -26.41 -21.78 4.66
C VAL A 275 -27.51 -21.84 3.60
N GLU A 276 -28.35 -20.81 3.58
CA GLU A 276 -29.35 -20.63 2.55
C GLU A 276 -28.71 -19.96 1.32
N VAL A 277 -28.82 -20.60 0.17
CA VAL A 277 -28.23 -20.16 -1.09
C VAL A 277 -29.33 -19.88 -2.11
N PRO A 278 -29.51 -18.57 -2.48
CA PRO A 278 -30.42 -18.18 -3.55
C PRO A 278 -30.03 -18.86 -4.87
N SER A 279 -31.02 -19.12 -5.71
CA SER A 279 -30.81 -19.74 -7.01
C SER A 279 -31.13 -18.77 -8.14
N VAL A 280 -30.37 -18.84 -9.25
CA VAL A 280 -30.68 -18.06 -10.46
C VAL A 280 -31.98 -18.50 -11.13
N GLY A 281 -32.62 -17.61 -11.88
CA GLY A 281 -33.78 -17.91 -12.71
C GLY A 281 -35.09 -18.11 -11.93
N GLY A 282 -35.25 -17.47 -10.76
CA GLY A 282 -36.50 -17.52 -9.98
C GLY A 282 -36.78 -18.85 -9.28
N ARG A 283 -35.77 -19.73 -9.20
CA ARG A 283 -35.89 -20.98 -8.45
C ARG A 283 -35.84 -20.75 -6.95
N PRO A 284 -36.46 -21.58 -6.11
CA PRO A 284 -36.43 -21.40 -4.67
C PRO A 284 -34.98 -21.54 -4.15
N PRO A 285 -34.66 -20.83 -3.04
CA PRO A 285 -33.39 -20.98 -2.35
C PRO A 285 -33.17 -22.43 -1.90
N ARG A 286 -31.92 -22.84 -1.78
CA ARG A 286 -31.51 -24.15 -1.32
C ARG A 286 -30.73 -24.06 -0.02
N SER A 287 -30.99 -24.96 0.90
CA SER A 287 -30.14 -25.09 2.09
C SER A 287 -28.97 -26.02 1.76
N LEU A 288 -27.75 -25.55 1.98
CA LEU A 288 -26.51 -26.31 1.84
C LEU A 288 -25.80 -26.40 3.19
N GLN A 289 -25.05 -27.47 3.41
CA GLN A 289 -24.15 -27.55 4.55
C GLN A 289 -23.01 -26.53 4.34
N ARG A 290 -22.65 -25.78 5.39
CA ARG A 290 -21.55 -24.82 5.35
C ARG A 290 -20.21 -25.47 4.99
N GLN A 291 -20.06 -26.79 5.33
CA GLN A 291 -18.92 -27.60 4.91
C GLN A 291 -18.79 -27.66 3.38
N THR A 292 -19.89 -27.82 2.64
CA THR A 292 -19.87 -27.85 1.17
C THR A 292 -19.44 -26.48 0.58
N LEU A 293 -19.81 -25.38 1.23
CA LEU A 293 -19.31 -24.05 0.85
C LEU A 293 -17.79 -23.94 1.08
N ALA A 294 -17.30 -24.42 2.21
CA ALA A 294 -15.86 -24.42 2.51
C ALA A 294 -15.06 -25.29 1.54
N GLU A 295 -15.61 -26.42 1.08
CA GLU A 295 -14.99 -27.29 0.07
C GLU A 295 -14.79 -26.61 -1.30
N VAL A 296 -15.55 -25.58 -1.61
CA VAL A 296 -15.35 -24.73 -2.79
C VAL A 296 -14.32 -23.62 -2.50
N ILE A 297 -14.34 -23.03 -1.30
CA ILE A 297 -13.55 -21.86 -0.93
C ILE A 297 -12.10 -22.23 -0.62
N GLU A 298 -11.84 -23.27 0.20
CA GLU A 298 -10.51 -23.66 0.67
C GLU A 298 -9.52 -23.94 -0.47
N PRO A 299 -9.87 -24.73 -1.52
CA PRO A 299 -8.96 -24.98 -2.63
C PRO A 299 -8.54 -23.70 -3.36
N ARG A 300 -9.48 -22.75 -3.54
CA ARG A 300 -9.18 -21.49 -4.22
C ARG A 300 -8.26 -20.59 -3.39
N TYR A 301 -8.50 -20.45 -2.09
CA TYR A 301 -7.55 -19.70 -1.24
C TYR A 301 -6.19 -20.40 -1.18
N THR A 302 -6.15 -21.72 -1.12
CA THR A 302 -4.89 -22.49 -1.17
C THR A 302 -4.12 -22.18 -2.47
N GLU A 303 -4.80 -22.13 -3.60
CA GLU A 303 -4.17 -21.76 -4.90
C GLU A 303 -3.64 -20.33 -4.87
N LEU A 304 -4.44 -19.36 -4.42
CA LEU A 304 -4.01 -17.95 -4.32
C LEU A 304 -2.79 -17.79 -3.40
N LEU A 305 -2.79 -18.47 -2.26
CA LEU A 305 -1.67 -18.45 -1.32
C LEU A 305 -0.42 -19.13 -1.91
N ASN A 306 -0.58 -20.19 -2.70
CA ASN A 306 0.55 -20.83 -3.40
C ASN A 306 1.21 -19.90 -4.42
N LEU A 307 0.44 -19.07 -5.15
CA LEU A 307 1.02 -18.06 -6.05
C LEU A 307 1.89 -17.04 -5.28
N VAL A 308 1.46 -16.66 -4.09
CA VAL A 308 2.26 -15.81 -3.20
C VAL A 308 3.50 -16.54 -2.70
N ASN A 309 3.37 -17.79 -2.30
CA ASN A 309 4.48 -18.61 -1.79
C ASN A 309 5.57 -18.81 -2.85
N GLU A 310 5.20 -19.07 -4.09
CA GLU A 310 6.15 -19.18 -5.20
C GLU A 310 6.96 -17.89 -5.39
N GLU A 311 6.32 -16.73 -5.32
CA GLU A 311 7.00 -15.43 -5.43
C GLU A 311 7.97 -15.20 -4.27
N ILE A 312 7.57 -15.56 -3.03
CA ILE A 312 8.43 -15.47 -1.83
C ILE A 312 9.66 -16.37 -1.96
N LEU A 313 9.47 -17.63 -2.36
CA LEU A 313 10.58 -18.58 -2.48
C LEU A 313 11.59 -18.16 -3.57
N GLN A 314 11.11 -17.65 -4.71
CA GLN A 314 11.96 -17.12 -5.77
C GLN A 314 12.77 -15.91 -5.28
N LEU A 315 12.14 -15.01 -4.53
CA LEU A 315 12.82 -13.87 -3.94
C LEU A 315 13.86 -14.28 -2.92
N GLN A 316 13.54 -15.19 -2.00
CA GLN A 316 14.47 -15.66 -0.97
C GLN A 316 15.72 -16.30 -1.58
N GLU A 317 15.55 -17.09 -2.63
CA GLU A 317 16.68 -17.69 -3.36
C GLU A 317 17.54 -16.61 -4.03
N LYS A 318 16.94 -15.61 -4.67
CA LYS A 318 17.64 -14.46 -5.26
C LYS A 318 18.44 -13.68 -4.21
N LEU A 319 17.83 -13.35 -3.07
CA LEU A 319 18.49 -12.62 -1.99
C LEU A 319 19.62 -13.44 -1.35
N ARG A 320 19.42 -14.76 -1.20
CA ARG A 320 20.46 -15.69 -0.71
C ARG A 320 21.69 -15.69 -1.61
N GLN A 321 21.49 -15.74 -2.93
CA GLN A 321 22.58 -15.69 -3.92
C GLN A 321 23.33 -14.35 -3.88
N GLN A 322 22.67 -13.27 -3.50
CA GLN A 322 23.26 -11.94 -3.35
C GLN A 322 23.91 -11.70 -1.97
N GLY A 323 23.86 -12.66 -1.06
CA GLY A 323 24.39 -12.52 0.30
C GLY A 323 23.57 -11.57 1.19
N VAL A 324 22.32 -11.25 0.80
CA VAL A 324 21.44 -10.35 1.53
C VAL A 324 20.57 -11.15 2.52
N LYS A 325 20.16 -10.52 3.63
CA LYS A 325 19.17 -11.09 4.56
C LYS A 325 17.93 -11.53 3.78
N HIS A 326 17.52 -12.78 3.90
CA HIS A 326 16.45 -13.38 3.11
C HIS A 326 15.39 -14.12 3.94
N HIS A 327 15.62 -14.26 5.24
CA HIS A 327 14.66 -14.89 6.14
C HIS A 327 13.53 -13.92 6.49
N LEU A 328 12.30 -14.43 6.55
CA LEU A 328 11.12 -13.72 7.01
C LEU A 328 10.81 -14.16 8.44
N ALA A 329 11.64 -13.72 9.40
CA ALA A 329 11.53 -14.17 10.78
C ALA A 329 10.25 -13.66 11.48
N ALA A 330 9.71 -12.53 11.05
CA ALA A 330 8.40 -12.04 11.49
C ALA A 330 7.23 -12.68 10.72
N GLY A 331 7.51 -13.57 9.75
CA GLY A 331 6.49 -14.32 9.02
C GLY A 331 5.76 -13.52 7.96
N ILE A 332 4.46 -13.76 7.83
CA ILE A 332 3.59 -13.17 6.82
C ILE A 332 2.42 -12.46 7.47
N VAL A 333 2.15 -11.26 7.02
CA VAL A 333 1.00 -10.45 7.41
C VAL A 333 0.03 -10.39 6.24
N LEU A 334 -1.16 -10.98 6.40
CA LEU A 334 -2.25 -10.87 5.44
C LEU A 334 -3.16 -9.73 5.86
N THR A 335 -3.56 -8.90 4.91
CA THR A 335 -4.48 -7.79 5.15
C THR A 335 -5.43 -7.62 3.96
N GLY A 336 -6.28 -6.59 3.97
CA GLY A 336 -7.29 -6.39 2.94
C GLY A 336 -8.63 -7.07 3.24
N GLY A 337 -9.66 -6.68 2.49
CA GLY A 337 -11.02 -7.14 2.75
C GLY A 337 -11.21 -8.66 2.62
N ALA A 338 -10.54 -9.30 1.65
CA ALA A 338 -10.65 -10.73 1.45
C ALA A 338 -9.79 -11.55 2.44
N ALA A 339 -8.92 -10.91 3.20
CA ALA A 339 -8.15 -11.57 4.27
C ALA A 339 -8.99 -11.83 5.54
N GLN A 340 -10.18 -11.23 5.65
CA GLN A 340 -11.05 -11.35 6.83
C GLN A 340 -11.87 -12.65 6.85
N ILE A 341 -11.78 -13.49 5.82
CA ILE A 341 -12.50 -14.75 5.78
C ILE A 341 -12.04 -15.68 6.92
N GLU A 342 -13.00 -16.36 7.55
CA GLU A 342 -12.71 -17.29 8.64
C GLU A 342 -11.73 -18.39 8.21
N GLY A 343 -10.79 -18.73 9.09
CA GLY A 343 -9.83 -19.83 8.88
C GLY A 343 -8.65 -19.48 7.97
N LEU A 344 -8.58 -18.28 7.36
CA LEU A 344 -7.53 -17.95 6.39
C LEU A 344 -6.13 -18.00 6.99
N ALA A 345 -5.93 -17.47 8.19
CA ALA A 345 -4.59 -17.49 8.83
C ALA A 345 -4.08 -18.93 9.01
N ALA A 346 -4.94 -19.84 9.45
CA ALA A 346 -4.58 -21.25 9.63
C ALA A 346 -4.36 -21.97 8.29
N CYS A 347 -5.16 -21.66 7.27
CA CYS A 347 -4.96 -22.15 5.90
C CYS A 347 -3.60 -21.67 5.36
N ALA A 348 -3.29 -20.38 5.52
CA ALA A 348 -2.04 -19.77 5.08
C ALA A 348 -0.80 -20.33 5.80
N GLN A 349 -0.90 -20.60 7.11
CA GLN A 349 0.18 -21.27 7.85
C GLN A 349 0.53 -22.65 7.29
N ARG A 350 -0.47 -23.39 6.79
CA ARG A 350 -0.25 -24.69 6.13
C ARG A 350 0.50 -24.54 4.79
N VAL A 351 0.24 -23.45 4.05
CA VAL A 351 0.86 -23.20 2.75
C VAL A 351 2.28 -22.64 2.90
N PHE A 352 2.45 -21.67 3.78
CA PHE A 352 3.73 -20.95 3.92
C PHE A 352 4.71 -21.63 4.89
N HIS A 353 4.25 -22.55 5.71
CA HIS A 353 5.04 -23.21 6.77
C HIS A 353 5.73 -22.23 7.72
N THR A 354 5.12 -21.07 7.96
CA THR A 354 5.59 -20.02 8.85
C THR A 354 4.43 -19.36 9.58
N GLN A 355 4.73 -18.46 10.53
CA GLN A 355 3.69 -17.72 11.24
C GLN A 355 2.96 -16.77 10.28
N VAL A 356 1.65 -16.69 10.42
CA VAL A 356 0.77 -15.80 9.66
C VAL A 356 -0.12 -15.04 10.62
N LEU A 357 -0.18 -13.72 10.43
CA LEU A 357 -1.06 -12.81 11.15
C LEU A 357 -2.03 -12.15 10.18
N ILE A 358 -3.26 -11.89 10.63
CA ILE A 358 -4.16 -10.95 9.92
C ILE A 358 -3.86 -9.56 10.47
N GLY A 359 -3.25 -8.73 9.63
CA GLY A 359 -2.84 -7.37 9.98
C GLY A 359 -4.00 -6.39 9.84
N ALA A 360 -4.18 -5.56 10.86
CA ALA A 360 -5.10 -4.43 10.88
C ALA A 360 -4.32 -3.12 11.02
N PRO A 361 -4.91 -1.97 10.63
CA PRO A 361 -4.26 -0.67 10.73
C PRO A 361 -3.78 -0.32 12.15
N LEU A 362 -2.56 0.15 12.25
CA LEU A 362 -1.87 0.57 13.47
C LEU A 362 -1.73 2.10 13.53
N ASN A 363 -1.42 2.64 14.72
CA ASN A 363 -1.06 4.04 14.94
C ASN A 363 -2.12 5.05 14.50
N ILE A 364 -3.39 4.70 14.69
CA ILE A 364 -4.55 5.56 14.43
C ILE A 364 -5.37 5.78 15.69
N THR A 365 -6.09 6.90 15.72
CA THR A 365 -7.07 7.26 16.75
C THR A 365 -8.36 7.78 16.09
N GLY A 366 -9.35 8.16 16.87
CA GLY A 366 -10.62 8.70 16.36
C GLY A 366 -11.61 7.61 15.97
N LEU A 367 -12.03 7.56 14.72
CA LEU A 367 -13.02 6.60 14.22
C LEU A 367 -12.44 5.18 14.04
N THR A 368 -11.76 4.66 15.06
CA THR A 368 -11.09 3.35 15.03
C THR A 368 -12.05 2.19 14.82
N ASP A 369 -13.27 2.26 15.35
CA ASP A 369 -14.30 1.23 15.17
C ASP A 369 -14.62 0.93 13.70
N TYR A 370 -14.34 1.89 12.82
CA TYR A 370 -14.48 1.72 11.36
C TYR A 370 -13.13 1.46 10.68
N ALA A 371 -12.11 2.27 10.99
CA ALA A 371 -10.87 2.31 10.22
C ALA A 371 -9.84 1.24 10.63
N GLN A 372 -10.01 0.58 11.77
CA GLN A 372 -9.06 -0.44 12.27
C GLN A 372 -9.27 -1.83 11.66
N GLU A 373 -10.21 -1.98 10.74
CA GLU A 373 -10.39 -3.25 10.03
C GLU A 373 -9.36 -3.43 8.90
N PRO A 374 -8.90 -4.66 8.62
CA PRO A 374 -8.03 -4.95 7.47
C PRO A 374 -8.56 -4.42 6.14
N TYR A 375 -9.86 -4.27 6.03
CA TYR A 375 -10.57 -3.67 4.90
C TYR A 375 -10.08 -2.26 4.54
N TYR A 376 -9.57 -1.48 5.52
CA TYR A 376 -9.12 -0.10 5.32
C TYR A 376 -7.60 0.08 5.34
N SER A 377 -6.83 -1.02 5.35
CA SER A 377 -5.36 -0.96 5.47
C SER A 377 -4.70 -0.08 4.42
N THR A 378 -5.09 -0.18 3.16
CA THR A 378 -4.57 0.67 2.08
C THR A 378 -4.90 2.14 2.33
N ALA A 379 -6.15 2.46 2.64
CA ALA A 379 -6.60 3.84 2.83
C ALA A 379 -5.94 4.50 4.05
N VAL A 380 -5.80 3.77 5.17
CA VAL A 380 -5.03 4.24 6.34
C VAL A 380 -3.55 4.41 6.01
N GLY A 381 -2.97 3.49 5.24
CA GLY A 381 -1.58 3.59 4.81
C GLY A 381 -1.31 4.82 3.94
N LEU A 382 -2.27 5.26 3.14
CA LEU A 382 -2.18 6.52 2.41
C LEU A 382 -2.11 7.73 3.35
N LEU A 383 -2.83 7.70 4.48
CA LEU A 383 -2.75 8.75 5.49
C LEU A 383 -1.38 8.79 6.16
N HIS A 384 -0.82 7.63 6.51
CA HIS A 384 0.53 7.55 7.08
C HIS A 384 1.58 8.05 6.08
N TYR A 385 1.49 7.66 4.81
CA TYR A 385 2.37 8.13 3.76
C TYR A 385 2.27 9.64 3.55
N GLY A 386 1.06 10.17 3.49
CA GLY A 386 0.80 11.61 3.34
C GLY A 386 1.32 12.42 4.53
N LYS A 387 1.18 11.89 5.76
CA LYS A 387 1.78 12.49 6.96
C LYS A 387 3.30 12.63 6.84
N GLU A 388 4.00 11.57 6.44
CA GLU A 388 5.45 11.60 6.25
C GLU A 388 5.86 12.60 5.16
N SER A 389 5.11 12.68 4.07
CA SER A 389 5.35 13.65 2.98
C SER A 389 5.20 15.09 3.46
N HIS A 390 4.21 15.39 4.30
CA HIS A 390 4.04 16.71 4.89
C HIS A 390 5.17 17.08 5.84
N LEU A 391 5.57 16.17 6.72
CA LEU A 391 6.68 16.39 7.66
C LEU A 391 8.01 16.63 6.93
N ASN A 392 8.29 15.86 5.89
CA ASN A 392 9.50 16.03 5.07
C ASN A 392 9.47 17.34 4.27
N GLY A 393 8.33 17.73 3.73
CA GLY A 393 8.15 19.01 3.03
C GLY A 393 8.33 20.22 3.94
N GLU A 394 7.82 20.17 5.18
CA GLU A 394 8.04 21.21 6.19
C GLU A 394 9.52 21.33 6.58
N ALA A 395 10.22 20.20 6.77
CA ALA A 395 11.64 20.18 7.07
C ALA A 395 12.50 20.75 5.91
N GLU A 396 12.13 20.51 4.66
CA GLU A 396 12.79 21.12 3.49
C GLU A 396 12.53 22.62 3.40
N VAL A 397 11.32 23.08 3.68
CA VAL A 397 10.98 24.51 3.71
C VAL A 397 11.74 25.23 4.83
N GLU A 398 11.81 24.65 6.03
CA GLU A 398 12.60 25.19 7.14
C GLU A 398 14.11 25.25 6.80
N LYS A 399 14.66 24.20 6.18
CA LYS A 399 16.06 24.22 5.71
C LYS A 399 16.31 25.29 4.66
N ARG A 400 15.39 25.50 3.71
CA ARG A 400 15.51 26.56 2.69
C ARG A 400 15.40 27.96 3.29
N VAL A 401 14.51 28.15 4.25
CA VAL A 401 14.36 29.44 4.96
C VAL A 401 15.61 29.74 5.79
N THR A 402 16.13 28.77 6.55
CA THR A 402 17.35 28.94 7.37
C THR A 402 18.59 29.16 6.49
N ALA A 403 18.72 28.46 5.37
CA ALA A 403 19.80 28.65 4.40
C ALA A 403 19.71 30.03 3.74
N SER A 404 18.52 30.50 3.39
CA SER A 404 18.27 31.83 2.83
C SER A 404 18.63 32.93 3.83
N VAL A 405 18.23 32.82 5.10
CA VAL A 405 18.54 33.75 6.17
C VAL A 405 20.06 33.75 6.45
N GLY A 406 20.70 32.58 6.50
CA GLY A 406 22.14 32.44 6.69
C GLY A 406 22.95 33.07 5.55
N SER A 407 22.51 32.96 4.30
CA SER A 407 23.15 33.58 3.14
C SER A 407 22.98 35.11 3.15
N TRP A 408 21.85 35.61 3.62
CA TRP A 408 21.58 37.04 3.75
C TRP A 408 22.43 37.67 4.85
N ILE A 409 22.57 37.01 6.00
CA ILE A 409 23.45 37.45 7.11
C ILE A 409 24.93 37.45 6.68
N LYS A 410 25.38 36.41 5.93
CA LYS A 410 26.75 36.40 5.37
C LYS A 410 26.98 37.52 4.36
N ARG A 411 26.01 37.86 3.52
CA ARG A 411 26.07 39.00 2.60
C ARG A 411 26.09 40.33 3.34
N LEU A 412 25.27 40.49 4.38
CA LEU A 412 25.24 41.68 5.23
C LEU A 412 26.59 41.90 5.95
N ASN A 413 27.14 40.82 6.55
CA ASN A 413 28.43 40.85 7.20
C ASN A 413 29.61 41.12 6.23
N SER A 414 29.53 40.62 4.98
CA SER A 414 30.54 40.90 3.96
C SER A 414 30.46 42.34 3.43
N TRP A 415 29.27 42.93 3.41
CA TRP A 415 29.06 44.33 3.05
C TRP A 415 29.58 45.27 4.15
N LEU A 416 29.23 44.97 5.41
CA LEU A 416 29.74 45.72 6.56
C LEU A 416 31.27 45.68 6.72
N ARG A 417 31.93 44.58 6.29
CA ARG A 417 33.42 44.51 6.28
C ARG A 417 34.10 45.23 5.13
N LYS A 418 33.35 45.68 4.11
CA LYS A 418 33.91 46.45 2.97
C LYS A 418 33.76 47.94 3.11
N GLU A 419 32.94 48.41 4.05
CA GLU A 419 32.73 49.87 4.28
C GLU A 419 33.35 50.37 5.60
N PHE A 420 34.03 49.53 6.35
CA PHE A 420 34.86 49.88 7.48
C PHE A 420 36.22 49.14 7.34
#